data_588413c600253b0868ea91d32256d4f5
#
_entry.id   588413c600253b0868ea91d32256d4f5
#
_cell.length_a   1.000
_cell.length_b   1.000
_cell.length_c   1.000
_cell.angle_alpha   90.00
_cell.angle_beta   90.00
_cell.angle_gamma   90.00
#
_symmetry.space_group_name_H-M   'P 1'
#
loop_
_entity.id
_entity.type
_entity.pdbx_description
1 polymer ?
#
loop_
_entity_poly.entity_id
_entity_poly.type
_entity_poly.pdbx_seq_one_letter_code
_entity_poly.pdbx_strand_id
1 'polypeptide(L)'
;LNYKKPQMINKIFFSGEVMPVKHLNNWLQAYPKALFVNLYGPTEITCNCTYHIIDKQKNYDIIPIGRAFLNHQVFLIDNNNLEIKDDDIKGEIVVKSKTVALGYYNDLVRTKRAFIQNPLNNKYLDIVYKTGDLGYYHNGELYFAGRRDFQVKYMGHRIELEEIDKNITSIPGIIRSTTLFILEKEKLVCFYVGTMEKKELYSNLKKDLPLFMVPTKYYKLDNMPLTKNGKVDRGELKRLYEEDL
;
A
#
# COMPACT_ATOMS: atom_id res chain seq x y z
N LEU A 1 23.73 -12.64 10.26
CA LEU A 1 24.28 -11.28 10.35
C LEU A 1 24.34 -10.89 11.82
N ASN A 2 25.56 -10.73 12.38
CA ASN A 2 25.76 -10.23 13.75
C ASN A 2 25.56 -8.71 13.77
N TYR A 3 24.32 -8.26 13.93
CA TYR A 3 24.05 -6.84 14.14
C TYR A 3 24.49 -6.45 15.56
N LYS A 4 25.39 -5.47 15.66
CA LYS A 4 25.69 -4.85 16.95
C LYS A 4 24.44 -4.07 17.41
N LYS A 5 23.89 -4.47 18.55
CA LYS A 5 22.76 -3.76 19.16
C LYS A 5 23.21 -2.35 19.57
N PRO A 6 22.62 -1.26 19.02
CA PRO A 6 22.91 0.09 19.47
C PRO A 6 22.61 0.23 20.97
N GLN A 7 23.51 0.88 21.74
CA GLN A 7 23.37 0.92 23.18
C GLN A 7 22.44 2.02 23.72
N MET A 8 22.25 3.11 22.94
CA MET A 8 21.56 4.32 23.40
C MET A 8 20.38 4.70 22.51
N ILE A 9 19.44 3.76 22.31
CA ILE A 9 18.18 4.06 21.62
C ILE A 9 17.12 4.39 22.67
N ASN A 10 16.54 5.60 22.60
CA ASN A 10 15.43 6.04 23.44
C ASN A 10 14.13 6.28 22.68
N LYS A 11 14.17 6.34 21.34
CA LYS A 11 12.98 6.51 20.47
C LYS A 11 13.17 5.70 19.21
N ILE A 12 12.11 5.01 18.79
CA ILE A 12 12.05 4.23 17.55
C ILE A 12 10.77 4.62 16.83
N PHE A 13 10.92 5.23 15.66
CA PHE A 13 9.83 5.57 14.75
C PHE A 13 9.89 4.62 13.55
N PHE A 14 8.74 4.10 13.16
CA PHE A 14 8.64 3.25 11.97
C PHE A 14 7.44 3.69 11.12
N SER A 15 7.61 3.65 9.84
CA SER A 15 6.64 4.11 8.84
C SER A 15 6.86 3.43 7.50
N GLY A 16 5.89 3.57 6.62
CA GLY A 16 6.01 3.15 5.23
C GLY A 16 5.39 1.80 4.93
N GLU A 17 5.46 0.85 5.84
CA GLU A 17 4.89 -0.49 5.70
C GLU A 17 4.13 -0.90 6.96
N VAL A 18 3.27 -1.92 6.85
CA VAL A 18 2.59 -2.48 8.02
C VAL A 18 3.62 -3.25 8.85
N MET A 19 3.86 -2.79 10.07
CA MET A 19 4.77 -3.46 10.99
C MET A 19 4.16 -4.78 11.49
N PRO A 20 4.77 -5.95 11.20
CA PRO A 20 4.31 -7.20 11.78
C PRO A 20 4.48 -7.21 13.31
N VAL A 21 3.43 -7.58 14.02
CA VAL A 21 3.42 -7.57 15.51
C VAL A 21 4.55 -8.41 16.10
N LYS A 22 4.87 -9.56 15.49
CA LYS A 22 6.01 -10.40 15.89
C LYS A 22 7.33 -9.62 15.88
N HIS A 23 7.58 -8.82 14.85
CA HIS A 23 8.81 -8.02 14.76
C HIS A 23 8.79 -6.87 15.76
N LEU A 24 7.64 -6.21 15.94
CA LEU A 24 7.48 -5.20 16.99
C LEU A 24 7.81 -5.78 18.36
N ASN A 25 7.29 -6.96 18.73
CA ASN A 25 7.53 -7.59 20.02
C ASN A 25 9.01 -7.88 20.25
N ASN A 26 9.76 -8.32 19.23
CA ASN A 26 11.21 -8.51 19.32
C ASN A 26 11.94 -7.19 19.64
N TRP A 27 11.50 -6.08 19.02
CA TRP A 27 12.07 -4.76 19.26
C TRP A 27 11.71 -4.22 20.65
N LEU A 28 10.48 -4.44 21.13
CA LEU A 28 10.03 -4.06 22.47
C LEU A 28 10.87 -4.77 23.55
N GLN A 29 11.15 -6.06 23.37
CA GLN A 29 12.02 -6.82 24.26
C GLN A 29 13.47 -6.33 24.22
N ALA A 30 13.98 -6.00 23.02
CA ALA A 30 15.35 -5.53 22.85
C ALA A 30 15.57 -4.13 23.45
N TYR A 31 14.56 -3.25 23.43
CA TYR A 31 14.63 -1.86 23.88
C TYR A 31 13.46 -1.49 24.80
N PRO A 32 13.35 -2.08 25.98
CA PRO A 32 12.16 -1.94 26.86
C PRO A 32 11.94 -0.50 27.35
N LYS A 33 12.99 0.34 27.35
CA LYS A 33 12.91 1.75 27.78
C LYS A 33 12.62 2.72 26.63
N ALA A 34 12.77 2.31 25.37
CA ALA A 34 12.57 3.20 24.23
C ALA A 34 11.08 3.51 24.00
N LEU A 35 10.78 4.70 23.50
CA LEU A 35 9.48 5.05 22.98
C LEU A 35 9.34 4.46 21.56
N PHE A 36 8.23 3.80 21.27
CA PHE A 36 7.91 3.28 19.94
C PHE A 36 6.71 4.00 19.36
N VAL A 37 6.82 4.45 18.12
CA VAL A 37 5.73 5.17 17.45
C VAL A 37 5.56 4.63 16.03
N ASN A 38 4.36 4.17 15.73
CA ASN A 38 3.93 3.88 14.37
C ASN A 38 3.49 5.18 13.70
N LEU A 39 4.01 5.44 12.51
CA LEU A 39 3.69 6.62 11.72
C LEU A 39 3.09 6.19 10.39
N TYR A 40 2.09 6.91 9.90
CA TYR A 40 1.50 6.68 8.59
C TYR A 40 1.37 7.97 7.81
N GLY A 41 1.60 7.87 6.51
CA GLY A 41 1.32 8.91 5.53
C GLY A 41 1.95 8.62 4.17
N PRO A 42 1.32 9.08 3.10
CA PRO A 42 1.87 9.00 1.74
C PRO A 42 2.80 10.17 1.44
N THR A 43 3.59 10.05 0.39
CA THR A 43 4.51 11.09 -0.09
C THR A 43 3.79 12.39 -0.44
N GLU A 44 2.58 12.30 -0.95
CA GLU A 44 1.75 13.42 -1.41
C GLU A 44 1.31 14.38 -0.29
N ILE A 45 1.49 13.99 0.98
CA ILE A 45 1.23 14.85 2.13
C ILE A 45 2.51 15.19 2.92
N THR A 46 3.65 15.03 2.30
CA THR A 46 4.99 15.28 2.90
C THR A 46 5.25 14.38 4.11
N CYS A 47 5.27 13.08 3.85
CA CYS A 47 5.73 11.97 4.66
C CYS A 47 4.68 11.35 5.61
N ASN A 48 4.28 12.00 6.69
CA ASN A 48 3.40 11.36 7.69
C ASN A 48 2.28 12.31 8.13
N CYS A 49 1.08 11.78 8.37
CA CYS A 49 -0.08 12.54 8.83
C CYS A 49 -0.72 11.97 10.10
N THR A 50 -0.42 10.74 10.46
CA THR A 50 -0.93 10.13 11.71
C THR A 50 0.19 9.47 12.49
N TYR A 51 -0.07 9.21 13.76
CA TYR A 51 0.81 8.50 14.67
C TYR A 51 0.05 7.68 15.69
N HIS A 52 0.64 6.56 16.08
CA HIS A 52 0.21 5.75 17.22
C HIS A 52 1.41 5.47 18.13
N ILE A 53 1.32 5.83 19.41
CA ILE A 53 2.32 5.50 20.41
C ILE A 53 2.03 4.09 20.92
N ILE A 54 3.00 3.19 20.78
CA ILE A 54 2.84 1.80 21.20
C ILE A 54 2.75 1.72 22.72
N ASP A 55 1.62 1.21 23.20
CA ASP A 55 1.45 0.82 24.60
C ASP A 55 2.10 -0.58 24.79
N LYS A 56 3.15 -0.63 25.58
CA LYS A 56 3.91 -1.87 25.81
C LYS A 56 3.17 -2.88 26.69
N GLN A 57 2.11 -2.47 27.35
CA GLN A 57 1.28 -3.35 28.18
C GLN A 57 0.13 -3.98 27.38
N LYS A 58 -0.13 -3.45 26.18
CA LYS A 58 -1.21 -3.91 25.29
C LYS A 58 -0.69 -4.99 24.34
N ASN A 59 -1.46 -6.07 24.20
CA ASN A 59 -1.28 -7.03 23.12
C ASN A 59 -1.96 -6.50 21.87
N TYR A 60 -1.23 -6.45 20.75
CA TYR A 60 -1.75 -6.04 19.46
C TYR A 60 -1.94 -7.25 18.57
N ASP A 61 -3.08 -7.33 17.90
CA ASP A 61 -3.26 -8.21 16.72
C ASP A 61 -2.93 -7.43 15.47
N ILE A 62 -3.37 -6.15 15.41
CA ILE A 62 -3.08 -5.19 14.37
C ILE A 62 -2.66 -3.88 15.04
N ILE A 63 -1.62 -3.22 14.53
CA ILE A 63 -1.13 -1.95 15.05
C ILE A 63 -1.90 -0.82 14.38
N PRO A 64 -2.56 0.08 15.15
CA PRO A 64 -3.23 1.25 14.58
C PRO A 64 -2.24 2.15 13.82
N ILE A 65 -2.73 2.87 12.82
CA ILE A 65 -2.04 4.06 12.29
C ILE A 65 -2.35 5.30 13.14
N GLY A 66 -3.30 5.16 14.06
CA GLY A 66 -3.54 6.03 15.20
C GLY A 66 -4.34 7.29 14.87
N ARG A 67 -3.87 8.46 15.30
CA ARG A 67 -4.57 9.74 15.17
C ARG A 67 -3.74 10.76 14.40
N ALA A 68 -4.43 11.75 13.83
CA ALA A 68 -3.80 12.80 13.05
C ALA A 68 -2.84 13.66 13.90
N PHE A 69 -1.76 14.16 13.30
CA PHE A 69 -0.96 15.25 13.86
C PHE A 69 -1.80 16.53 14.03
N LEU A 70 -1.39 17.41 14.93
CA LEU A 70 -2.12 18.64 15.26
C LEU A 70 -2.51 19.51 14.05
N ASN A 71 -1.69 19.55 13.02
CA ASN A 71 -1.92 20.37 11.82
C ASN A 71 -2.51 19.59 10.64
N HIS A 72 -2.97 18.37 10.89
CA HIS A 72 -3.58 17.49 9.90
C HIS A 72 -5.02 17.16 10.28
N GLN A 73 -5.89 17.09 9.30
CA GLN A 73 -7.19 16.47 9.43
C GLN A 73 -7.17 15.20 8.59
N VAL A 74 -7.46 14.08 9.22
CA VAL A 74 -7.53 12.77 8.56
C VAL A 74 -8.90 12.22 8.86
N PHE A 75 -9.63 11.86 7.81
CA PHE A 75 -11.00 11.36 7.92
C PHE A 75 -11.25 10.30 6.85
N LEU A 76 -12.34 9.55 7.02
CA LEU A 76 -12.76 8.50 6.10
C LEU A 76 -13.96 8.95 5.30
N ILE A 77 -13.99 8.57 4.01
CA ILE A 77 -15.14 8.76 3.14
C ILE A 77 -15.58 7.45 2.49
N ASP A 78 -16.86 7.34 2.23
CA ASP A 78 -17.45 6.25 1.44
C ASP A 78 -17.32 6.48 -0.07
N ASN A 79 -17.94 5.60 -0.87
CA ASN A 79 -17.95 5.71 -2.34
C ASN A 79 -18.75 6.92 -2.86
N ASN A 80 -19.61 7.52 -2.04
CA ASN A 80 -20.40 8.71 -2.34
C ASN A 80 -19.75 9.99 -1.83
N ASN A 81 -18.52 9.90 -1.30
CA ASN A 81 -17.78 10.96 -0.63
C ASN A 81 -18.45 11.48 0.66
N LEU A 82 -19.25 10.67 1.34
CA LEU A 82 -19.82 10.98 2.65
C LEU A 82 -18.83 10.57 3.73
N GLU A 83 -18.75 11.39 4.79
CA GLU A 83 -17.87 11.11 5.93
C GLU A 83 -18.34 9.89 6.71
N ILE A 84 -17.40 8.98 7.03
CA ILE A 84 -17.62 7.83 7.88
C ILE A 84 -17.03 8.14 9.27
N LYS A 85 -17.89 8.06 10.31
CA LYS A 85 -17.51 8.28 11.72
C LYS A 85 -17.68 7.05 12.58
N ASP A 86 -18.50 6.10 12.10
CA ASP A 86 -18.81 4.89 12.84
C ASP A 86 -17.63 3.92 12.85
N ASP A 87 -17.45 3.23 13.96
CA ASP A 87 -16.41 2.22 14.13
C ASP A 87 -16.65 1.02 13.20
N ASP A 88 -15.54 0.38 12.79
CA ASP A 88 -15.48 -0.85 11.99
C ASP A 88 -16.06 -0.74 10.58
N ILE A 89 -16.38 0.47 10.11
CA ILE A 89 -16.79 0.72 8.73
C ILE A 89 -15.60 1.19 7.91
N LYS A 90 -15.31 0.46 6.84
CA LYS A 90 -14.18 0.78 5.93
C LYS A 90 -14.52 1.93 5.02
N GLY A 91 -13.60 2.90 4.93
CA GLY A 91 -13.65 4.01 4.00
C GLY A 91 -12.28 4.36 3.45
N GLU A 92 -12.26 5.22 2.43
CA GLU A 92 -11.02 5.77 1.88
C GLU A 92 -10.46 6.84 2.82
N ILE A 93 -9.18 6.73 3.16
CA ILE A 93 -8.49 7.72 3.98
C ILE A 93 -8.25 8.98 3.15
N VAL A 94 -8.72 10.12 3.68
CA VAL A 94 -8.54 11.44 3.08
C VAL A 94 -7.76 12.33 4.03
N VAL A 95 -6.81 13.10 3.50
CA VAL A 95 -5.96 13.98 4.29
C VAL A 95 -6.10 15.42 3.84
N LYS A 96 -6.37 16.30 4.79
CA LYS A 96 -6.28 17.75 4.66
C LYS A 96 -5.10 18.25 5.49
N SER A 97 -4.20 18.99 4.87
CA SER A 97 -3.06 19.62 5.56
C SER A 97 -2.46 20.71 4.68
N LYS A 98 -1.70 21.61 5.31
CA LYS A 98 -0.85 22.58 4.58
C LYS A 98 0.34 21.90 3.89
N THR A 99 0.62 20.65 4.20
CA THR A 99 1.71 19.86 3.61
C THR A 99 1.27 18.99 2.43
N VAL A 100 -0.01 19.08 2.02
CA VAL A 100 -0.51 18.44 0.81
C VAL A 100 0.21 19.04 -0.40
N ALA A 101 0.73 18.17 -1.27
CA ALA A 101 1.42 18.57 -2.50
C ALA A 101 0.46 19.30 -3.47
N LEU A 102 1.02 20.03 -4.42
CA LEU A 102 0.23 20.73 -5.45
C LEU A 102 -0.34 19.78 -6.51
N GLY A 103 0.19 18.57 -6.61
CA GLY A 103 -0.21 17.57 -7.58
C GLY A 103 0.95 16.74 -8.11
N TYR A 104 0.70 15.94 -9.13
CA TYR A 104 1.71 15.17 -9.83
C TYR A 104 2.28 15.98 -11.01
N TYR A 105 3.59 16.00 -11.11
CA TYR A 105 4.28 16.72 -12.18
C TYR A 105 3.85 16.18 -13.56
N ASN A 106 3.43 17.08 -14.44
CA ASN A 106 2.98 16.80 -15.80
C ASN A 106 1.88 15.72 -15.93
N ASP A 107 1.09 15.48 -14.87
CA ASP A 107 -0.03 14.55 -14.86
C ASP A 107 -1.28 15.18 -14.23
N LEU A 108 -1.97 16.00 -15.03
CA LEU A 108 -3.20 16.66 -14.60
C LEU A 108 -4.36 15.68 -14.35
N VAL A 109 -4.38 14.55 -15.06
CA VAL A 109 -5.47 13.57 -14.92
C VAL A 109 -5.38 12.90 -13.56
N ARG A 110 -4.19 12.40 -13.20
CA ARG A 110 -3.95 11.81 -11.89
C ARG A 110 -4.08 12.85 -10.76
N THR A 111 -3.59 14.07 -10.98
CA THR A 111 -3.73 15.17 -10.02
C THR A 111 -5.20 15.43 -9.68
N LYS A 112 -6.08 15.62 -10.69
CA LYS A 112 -7.50 15.88 -10.46
C LYS A 112 -8.25 14.73 -9.79
N ARG A 113 -7.78 13.50 -9.93
CA ARG A 113 -8.37 12.32 -9.26
C ARG A 113 -8.01 12.22 -7.79
N ALA A 114 -6.78 12.59 -7.45
CA ALA A 114 -6.22 12.41 -6.11
C ALA A 114 -6.33 13.68 -5.24
N PHE A 115 -6.17 14.85 -5.84
CA PHE A 115 -6.26 16.14 -5.15
C PHE A 115 -7.60 16.79 -5.52
N ILE A 116 -8.58 16.63 -4.64
CA ILE A 116 -9.96 17.02 -4.89
C ILE A 116 -10.41 18.14 -3.98
N GLN A 117 -11.50 18.82 -4.36
CA GLN A 117 -12.23 19.67 -3.41
C GLN A 117 -12.68 18.83 -2.22
N ASN A 118 -12.46 19.33 -1.02
CA ASN A 118 -12.91 18.69 0.21
C ASN A 118 -14.42 18.43 0.18
N PRO A 119 -14.86 17.17 0.19
CA PRO A 119 -16.30 16.86 0.12
C PRO A 119 -17.09 17.35 1.34
N LEU A 120 -16.40 17.61 2.45
CA LEU A 120 -17.02 18.11 3.68
C LEU A 120 -17.09 19.65 3.72
N ASN A 121 -16.58 20.34 2.70
CA ASN A 121 -16.57 21.80 2.62
C ASN A 121 -16.97 22.28 1.21
N ASN A 122 -18.08 22.98 1.13
CA ASN A 122 -18.59 23.59 -0.12
C ASN A 122 -18.55 25.13 -0.12
N LYS A 123 -17.94 25.76 0.91
CA LYS A 123 -17.99 27.22 1.09
C LYS A 123 -16.82 27.95 0.43
N TYR A 124 -15.67 27.28 0.31
CA TYR A 124 -14.44 27.83 -0.27
C TYR A 124 -13.56 26.73 -0.83
N LEU A 125 -12.60 27.11 -1.67
CA LEU A 125 -11.63 26.17 -2.22
C LEU A 125 -10.79 25.55 -1.10
N ASP A 126 -10.91 24.25 -0.92
CA ASP A 126 -10.29 23.49 0.15
C ASP A 126 -9.84 22.14 -0.41
N ILE A 127 -8.59 22.06 -0.82
CA ILE A 127 -8.07 20.85 -1.47
C ILE A 127 -7.63 19.83 -0.44
N VAL A 128 -8.06 18.58 -0.64
CA VAL A 128 -7.66 17.41 0.14
C VAL A 128 -7.06 16.35 -0.75
N TYR A 129 -6.25 15.49 -0.16
CA TYR A 129 -5.66 14.36 -0.86
C TYR A 129 -6.40 13.06 -0.54
N LYS A 130 -6.89 12.38 -1.57
CA LYS A 130 -7.43 11.00 -1.51
C LYS A 130 -6.28 10.02 -1.64
N THR A 131 -6.02 9.27 -0.58
CA THR A 131 -4.81 8.43 -0.50
C THR A 131 -4.88 7.15 -1.34
N GLY A 132 -6.10 6.69 -1.66
CA GLY A 132 -6.33 5.35 -2.20
C GLY A 132 -6.19 4.25 -1.14
N ASP A 133 -5.78 4.59 0.07
CA ASP A 133 -5.70 3.67 1.20
C ASP A 133 -7.08 3.56 1.87
N LEU A 134 -7.46 2.35 2.29
CA LEU A 134 -8.64 2.09 3.07
C LEU A 134 -8.28 2.05 4.55
N GLY A 135 -9.16 2.57 5.38
CA GLY A 135 -9.06 2.51 6.83
C GLY A 135 -10.41 2.29 7.49
N TYR A 136 -10.41 2.07 8.78
CA TYR A 136 -11.59 2.04 9.64
C TYR A 136 -11.22 2.59 11.02
N TYR A 137 -12.20 3.18 11.70
CA TYR A 137 -12.05 3.54 13.10
C TYR A 137 -12.37 2.34 13.99
N HIS A 138 -11.64 2.22 15.09
CA HIS A 138 -11.97 1.29 16.16
C HIS A 138 -11.49 1.87 17.48
N ASN A 139 -12.41 2.06 18.44
CA ASN A 139 -12.12 2.68 19.73
C ASN A 139 -11.41 4.04 19.64
N GLY A 140 -11.79 4.88 18.67
CA GLY A 140 -11.26 6.23 18.47
C GLY A 140 -9.87 6.30 17.84
N GLU A 141 -9.33 5.17 17.36
CA GLU A 141 -8.08 5.11 16.60
C GLU A 141 -8.33 4.65 15.16
N LEU A 142 -7.51 5.14 14.23
CA LEU A 142 -7.59 4.76 12.82
C LEU A 142 -6.68 3.55 12.56
N TYR A 143 -7.21 2.57 11.84
CA TYR A 143 -6.53 1.37 11.39
C TYR A 143 -6.42 1.35 9.87
N PHE A 144 -5.32 0.84 9.35
CA PHE A 144 -5.14 0.60 7.93
C PHE A 144 -5.83 -0.72 7.53
N ALA A 145 -6.60 -0.69 6.44
CA ALA A 145 -7.37 -1.83 5.95
C ALA A 145 -7.00 -2.29 4.53
N GLY A 146 -5.82 -1.87 4.05
CA GLY A 146 -5.36 -2.18 2.70
C GLY A 146 -5.52 -1.01 1.73
N ARG A 147 -5.45 -1.31 0.42
CA ARG A 147 -5.61 -0.31 -0.62
C ARG A 147 -6.84 -0.57 -1.49
N ARG A 148 -7.39 0.50 -2.02
CA ARG A 148 -8.48 0.48 -3.00
C ARG A 148 -8.00 0.07 -4.40
N ASP A 149 -6.74 0.35 -4.71
CA ASP A 149 -6.04 0.01 -5.95
C ASP A 149 -5.05 -1.16 -5.74
N PHE A 150 -4.33 -1.49 -6.79
CA PHE A 150 -3.34 -2.57 -6.77
C PHE A 150 -1.91 -2.08 -6.44
N GLN A 151 -1.79 -0.90 -5.88
CA GLN A 151 -0.51 -0.40 -5.43
C GLN A 151 -0.05 -1.16 -4.18
N VAL A 152 1.23 -1.51 -4.13
CA VAL A 152 1.83 -2.22 -3.01
C VAL A 152 3.06 -1.50 -2.50
N LYS A 153 3.40 -1.72 -1.24
CA LYS A 153 4.69 -1.34 -0.68
C LYS A 153 5.53 -2.60 -0.57
N TYR A 154 6.68 -2.61 -1.25
CA TYR A 154 7.55 -3.77 -1.32
C TYR A 154 9.02 -3.34 -1.29
N MET A 155 9.80 -3.87 -0.35
CA MET A 155 11.20 -3.53 -0.13
C MET A 155 11.45 -2.01 0.03
N GLY A 156 10.53 -1.30 0.71
CA GLY A 156 10.60 0.15 0.90
C GLY A 156 10.17 0.99 -0.31
N HIS A 157 9.79 0.35 -1.42
CA HIS A 157 9.32 1.02 -2.63
C HIS A 157 7.80 0.95 -2.76
N ARG A 158 7.23 2.04 -3.27
CA ARG A 158 5.81 2.10 -3.65
C ARG A 158 5.67 1.69 -5.11
N ILE A 159 5.03 0.55 -5.36
CA ILE A 159 4.95 -0.09 -6.67
C ILE A 159 3.50 -0.11 -7.15
N GLU A 160 3.27 0.37 -8.35
CA GLU A 160 2.02 0.20 -9.09
C GLU A 160 2.09 -1.14 -9.84
N LEU A 161 1.31 -2.15 -9.41
CA LEU A 161 1.32 -3.44 -10.11
C LEU A 161 0.86 -3.32 -11.55
N GLU A 162 -0.01 -2.36 -11.85
CA GLU A 162 -0.46 -2.07 -13.21
C GLU A 162 0.66 -1.53 -14.11
N GLU A 163 1.68 -0.85 -13.55
CA GLU A 163 2.86 -0.42 -14.30
C GLU A 163 3.69 -1.62 -14.72
N ILE A 164 3.87 -2.60 -13.84
CA ILE A 164 4.53 -3.87 -14.18
C ILE A 164 3.75 -4.57 -15.29
N ASP A 165 2.44 -4.71 -15.13
CA ASP A 165 1.57 -5.37 -16.11
C ASP A 165 1.63 -4.68 -17.48
N LYS A 166 1.66 -3.35 -17.51
CA LYS A 166 1.80 -2.56 -18.73
C LYS A 166 3.14 -2.82 -19.43
N ASN A 167 4.24 -2.83 -18.67
CA ASN A 167 5.56 -3.14 -19.21
C ASN A 167 5.61 -4.56 -19.79
N ILE A 168 5.07 -5.55 -19.07
CA ILE A 168 5.01 -6.94 -19.52
C ILE A 168 4.18 -7.04 -20.81
N THR A 169 3.01 -6.42 -20.86
CA THR A 169 2.10 -6.49 -22.00
C THR A 169 2.65 -5.76 -23.23
N SER A 170 3.57 -4.80 -23.06
CA SER A 170 4.24 -4.14 -24.17
C SER A 170 5.27 -5.00 -24.90
N ILE A 171 5.68 -6.13 -24.30
CA ILE A 171 6.67 -7.04 -24.89
C ILE A 171 6.00 -7.86 -26.00
N PRO A 172 6.60 -7.89 -27.24
CA PRO A 172 6.06 -8.69 -28.33
C PRO A 172 5.88 -10.16 -27.95
N GLY A 173 4.71 -10.72 -28.30
CA GLY A 173 4.38 -12.11 -27.96
C GLY A 173 3.64 -12.29 -26.63
N ILE A 174 3.46 -11.22 -25.86
CA ILE A 174 2.57 -11.24 -24.68
C ILE A 174 1.21 -10.64 -25.06
N ILE A 175 0.14 -11.37 -24.75
CA ILE A 175 -1.25 -10.99 -25.03
C ILE A 175 -1.85 -10.26 -23.83
N ARG A 176 -1.60 -10.77 -22.62
CA ARG A 176 -2.11 -10.23 -21.37
C ARG A 176 -1.22 -10.64 -20.21
N SER A 177 -1.12 -9.78 -19.22
CA SER A 177 -0.43 -10.08 -17.97
C SER A 177 -1.18 -9.55 -16.76
N THR A 178 -0.91 -10.13 -15.62
CA THR A 178 -1.39 -9.66 -14.32
C THR A 178 -0.39 -10.06 -13.25
N THR A 179 0.09 -9.06 -12.52
CA THR A 179 1.02 -9.24 -11.40
C THR A 179 0.25 -9.21 -10.09
N LEU A 180 0.51 -10.17 -9.22
CA LEU A 180 0.03 -10.20 -7.84
C LEU A 180 1.20 -9.97 -6.89
N PHE A 181 0.91 -9.30 -5.78
CA PHE A 181 1.78 -9.28 -4.62
C PHE A 181 1.26 -10.26 -3.58
N ILE A 182 2.07 -11.26 -3.26
CA ILE A 182 1.75 -12.27 -2.24
C ILE A 182 2.34 -11.80 -0.92
N LEU A 183 1.49 -11.19 -0.10
CA LEU A 183 1.89 -10.51 1.14
C LEU A 183 2.59 -11.47 2.12
N GLU A 184 2.06 -12.68 2.28
CA GLU A 184 2.55 -13.70 3.22
C GLU A 184 3.98 -14.18 2.90
N LYS A 185 4.40 -14.01 1.65
CA LYS A 185 5.74 -14.40 1.15
C LYS A 185 6.56 -13.23 0.66
N GLU A 186 6.01 -12.03 0.70
CA GLU A 186 6.63 -10.79 0.20
C GLU A 186 7.18 -10.98 -1.22
N LYS A 187 6.34 -11.44 -2.17
CA LYS A 187 6.76 -11.75 -3.54
C LYS A 187 5.83 -11.15 -4.58
N LEU A 188 6.43 -10.65 -5.65
CA LEU A 188 5.73 -10.34 -6.89
C LEU A 188 5.66 -11.59 -7.75
N VAL A 189 4.45 -11.95 -8.18
CA VAL A 189 4.15 -13.13 -9.00
C VAL A 189 3.41 -12.69 -10.25
N CYS A 190 3.93 -13.02 -11.41
CA CYS A 190 3.34 -12.67 -12.71
C CYS A 190 2.62 -13.86 -13.32
N PHE A 191 1.38 -13.64 -13.74
CA PHE A 191 0.62 -14.52 -14.60
C PHE A 191 0.50 -13.89 -15.98
N TYR A 192 0.76 -14.65 -17.04
CA TYR A 192 0.68 -14.10 -18.39
C TYR A 192 0.19 -15.12 -19.41
N VAL A 193 -0.40 -14.59 -20.48
CA VAL A 193 -0.82 -15.32 -21.68
C VAL A 193 0.04 -14.81 -22.83
N GLY A 194 0.63 -15.71 -23.60
CA GLY A 194 1.49 -15.35 -24.71
C GLY A 194 2.37 -16.50 -25.19
N THR A 195 3.17 -16.26 -26.21
CA THR A 195 4.08 -17.24 -26.80
C THR A 195 5.46 -17.28 -26.16
N MET A 196 5.87 -16.20 -25.49
CA MET A 196 7.19 -16.06 -24.90
C MET A 196 7.43 -17.02 -23.73
N GLU A 197 8.64 -17.50 -23.59
CA GLU A 197 9.05 -18.36 -22.48
C GLU A 197 9.44 -17.54 -21.22
N LYS A 198 9.22 -18.13 -20.02
CA LYS A 198 9.45 -17.46 -18.72
C LYS A 198 10.85 -16.85 -18.58
N LYS A 199 11.89 -17.56 -19.04
CA LYS A 199 13.29 -17.10 -18.94
C LYS A 199 13.53 -15.86 -19.79
N GLU A 200 12.97 -15.83 -20.98
CA GLU A 200 13.08 -14.73 -21.92
C GLU A 200 12.33 -13.50 -21.41
N LEU A 201 11.09 -13.68 -20.90
CA LEU A 201 10.30 -12.63 -20.29
C LEU A 201 11.04 -11.99 -19.11
N TYR A 202 11.58 -12.79 -18.20
CA TYR A 202 12.41 -12.30 -17.09
C TYR A 202 13.61 -11.48 -17.55
N SER A 203 14.34 -11.97 -18.60
CA SER A 203 15.51 -11.29 -19.13
C SER A 203 15.17 -9.93 -19.76
N ASN A 204 14.03 -9.84 -20.44
CA ASN A 204 13.55 -8.58 -21.01
C ASN A 204 13.17 -7.58 -19.92
N LEU A 205 12.38 -8.00 -18.94
CA LEU A 205 11.93 -7.12 -17.84
C LEU A 205 13.09 -6.54 -17.03
N LYS A 206 14.17 -7.29 -16.84
CA LYS A 206 15.37 -6.78 -16.13
C LYS A 206 16.09 -5.65 -16.86
N LYS A 207 15.85 -5.44 -18.14
CA LYS A 207 16.43 -4.32 -18.90
C LYS A 207 15.65 -3.03 -18.69
N ASP A 208 14.31 -3.16 -18.52
CA ASP A 208 13.38 -2.04 -18.58
C ASP A 208 12.84 -1.63 -17.18
N LEU A 209 12.84 -2.57 -16.23
CA LEU A 209 12.33 -2.33 -14.88
C LEU A 209 13.43 -2.38 -13.81
N PRO A 210 13.33 -1.57 -12.75
CA PRO A 210 14.10 -1.74 -11.54
C PRO A 210 13.95 -3.16 -10.95
N LEU A 211 15.01 -3.73 -10.41
CA LEU A 211 15.01 -5.13 -9.95
C LEU A 211 13.92 -5.44 -8.91
N PHE A 212 13.57 -4.47 -8.06
CA PHE A 212 12.51 -4.63 -7.07
C PHE A 212 11.09 -4.68 -7.68
N MET A 213 10.92 -4.27 -8.95
CA MET A 213 9.66 -4.38 -9.69
C MET A 213 9.58 -5.64 -10.55
N VAL A 214 10.68 -6.37 -10.73
CA VAL A 214 10.71 -7.59 -11.55
C VAL A 214 10.12 -8.76 -10.78
N PRO A 215 9.02 -9.38 -11.26
CA PRO A 215 8.42 -10.54 -10.58
C PRO A 215 9.43 -11.68 -10.40
N THR A 216 9.32 -12.38 -9.27
CA THR A 216 10.25 -13.48 -8.93
C THR A 216 9.71 -14.85 -9.36
N LYS A 217 8.41 -14.95 -9.64
CA LYS A 217 7.75 -16.18 -10.14
C LYS A 217 6.82 -15.84 -11.30
N TYR A 218 6.77 -16.73 -12.28
CA TYR A 218 6.02 -16.53 -13.53
C TYR A 218 5.17 -17.76 -13.83
N TYR A 219 3.89 -17.54 -14.16
CA TYR A 219 2.95 -18.54 -14.60
C TYR A 219 2.47 -18.21 -16.01
N LYS A 220 2.81 -19.06 -16.96
CA LYS A 220 2.30 -19.01 -18.32
C LYS A 220 0.96 -19.74 -18.33
N LEU A 221 -0.09 -19.05 -18.75
CA LEU A 221 -1.44 -19.59 -18.83
C LEU A 221 -1.89 -19.65 -20.29
N ASP A 222 -2.75 -20.61 -20.61
CA ASP A 222 -3.42 -20.66 -21.91
C ASP A 222 -4.47 -19.54 -22.01
N ASN A 223 -5.19 -19.29 -20.92
CA ASN A 223 -6.19 -18.23 -20.83
C ASN A 223 -6.11 -17.54 -19.48
N MET A 224 -6.31 -16.20 -19.47
CA MET A 224 -6.39 -15.42 -18.24
C MET A 224 -7.77 -15.62 -17.60
N PRO A 225 -7.86 -16.04 -16.32
CA PRO A 225 -9.13 -16.13 -15.60
C PRO A 225 -9.83 -14.79 -15.55
N LEU A 226 -11.12 -14.76 -15.88
CA LEU A 226 -11.93 -13.55 -15.87
C LEU A 226 -13.15 -13.71 -14.97
N THR A 227 -13.51 -12.65 -14.26
CA THR A 227 -14.78 -12.54 -13.54
C THR A 227 -15.95 -12.51 -14.52
N LYS A 228 -17.18 -12.69 -14.02
CA LYS A 228 -18.41 -12.57 -14.81
C LYS A 228 -18.53 -11.23 -15.57
N ASN A 229 -17.86 -10.19 -15.10
CA ASN A 229 -17.86 -8.86 -15.73
C ASN A 229 -16.65 -8.62 -16.66
N GLY A 230 -15.92 -9.67 -17.05
CA GLY A 230 -14.80 -9.59 -18.00
C GLY A 230 -13.50 -8.99 -17.44
N LYS A 231 -13.42 -8.72 -16.13
CA LYS A 231 -12.18 -8.30 -15.47
C LYS A 231 -11.34 -9.51 -15.08
N VAL A 232 -10.02 -9.34 -14.95
CA VAL A 232 -9.14 -10.41 -14.45
C VAL A 232 -9.57 -10.83 -13.06
N ASP A 233 -9.75 -12.15 -12.87
CA ASP A 233 -10.06 -12.74 -11.56
C ASP A 233 -8.77 -12.98 -10.78
N ARG A 234 -8.39 -11.98 -9.98
CA ARG A 234 -7.19 -12.05 -9.14
C ARG A 234 -7.32 -13.07 -8.00
N GLY A 235 -8.55 -13.35 -7.57
CA GLY A 235 -8.83 -14.38 -6.56
C GLY A 235 -8.48 -15.76 -7.08
N GLU A 236 -8.93 -16.06 -8.30
CA GLU A 236 -8.61 -17.32 -8.99
C GLU A 236 -7.09 -17.45 -9.26
N LEU A 237 -6.42 -16.36 -9.67
CA LEU A 237 -4.97 -16.37 -9.85
C LEU A 237 -4.22 -16.63 -8.53
N LYS A 238 -4.72 -16.10 -7.40
CA LYS A 238 -4.14 -16.37 -6.08
C LYS A 238 -4.32 -17.84 -5.72
N ARG A 239 -5.48 -18.42 -5.98
CA ARG A 239 -5.76 -19.84 -5.76
C ARG A 239 -4.79 -20.74 -6.58
N LEU A 240 -4.62 -20.44 -7.87
CA LEU A 240 -3.66 -21.17 -8.72
C LEU A 240 -2.22 -21.10 -8.20
N TYR A 241 -1.83 -19.95 -7.60
CA TYR A 241 -0.53 -19.83 -6.96
C TYR A 241 -0.41 -20.71 -5.71
N GLU A 242 -1.47 -20.79 -4.91
CA GLU A 242 -1.51 -21.56 -3.66
C GLU A 242 -1.51 -23.07 -3.94
N GLU A 243 -2.12 -23.51 -5.01
CA GLU A 243 -2.15 -24.93 -5.43
C GLU A 243 -0.80 -25.44 -5.99
N ASP A 244 0.10 -24.53 -6.43
CA ASP A 244 1.43 -24.86 -6.95
C ASP A 244 2.51 -24.84 -5.84
N LEU A 245 2.11 -24.77 -4.57
CA LEU A 245 2.98 -24.78 -3.40
C LEU A 245 3.03 -26.12 -2.71
#